data_90965161933b7fd9552e0c0f60521b5c
#
_entry.id   90965161933b7fd9552e0c0f60521b5c
#
_cell.length_a   1.000
_cell.length_b   1.000
_cell.length_c   1.000
_cell.angle_alpha   90.00
_cell.angle_beta   90.00
_cell.angle_gamma   90.00
#
_symmetry.space_group_name_H-M   'P 1'
#
loop_
_entity.id
_entity.type
_entity.pdbx_description
1 polymer ?
#
loop_
_entity_poly.entity_id
_entity_poly.type
_entity_poly.pdbx_seq_one_letter_code
_entity_poly.pdbx_strand_id
1 'polypeptide(L)'
;MDRFRTVPAAVLAAVLVAGAAAAAGQDQAAKAETPVLITSCGQSPGPTTVKVFMLKLKLAYDIDSLATPATLQAKAKAGAPYRSLIIVMGASLKGMGAAGIAIEDELKRAADLIAEARKEGITVIGAHVEGMKRRAQGAAAGDTTDEQSIDAVAPNANLLLVYKEGNSDGRFTAIAKGKGIPLIEFEKMMDLLPALEKLFAK
;
A
#
# COMPACT_ATOMS: atom_id res chain seq x y z
N MET A 1 -17.50 31.12 75.57
CA MET A 1 -17.36 29.69 75.42
C MET A 1 -17.42 29.41 73.90
N ASP A 2 -16.30 29.62 73.21
CA ASP A 2 -16.20 29.57 71.78
C ASP A 2 -15.50 28.28 71.34
N ARG A 3 -16.21 27.49 70.57
CA ARG A 3 -15.65 26.25 69.97
C ARG A 3 -15.22 26.58 68.54
N PHE A 4 -13.94 26.78 68.38
CA PHE A 4 -13.30 26.78 67.06
C PHE A 4 -13.36 25.37 66.42
N ARG A 5 -14.07 25.24 65.33
CA ARG A 5 -14.03 24.05 64.45
C ARG A 5 -12.97 24.25 63.42
N THR A 6 -11.91 23.49 63.53
CA THR A 6 -10.86 23.37 62.53
C THR A 6 -11.36 22.52 61.34
N VAL A 7 -11.29 23.08 60.13
CA VAL A 7 -11.55 22.41 58.86
C VAL A 7 -10.23 21.81 58.40
N PRO A 8 -10.16 20.52 58.04
CA PRO A 8 -8.95 19.99 57.47
C PRO A 8 -8.86 20.37 55.99
N ALA A 9 -7.71 20.91 55.58
CA ALA A 9 -7.36 21.19 54.20
C ALA A 9 -7.14 19.86 53.45
N ALA A 10 -8.04 19.57 52.49
CA ALA A 10 -7.84 18.48 51.53
C ALA A 10 -6.77 18.88 50.52
N VAL A 11 -5.62 18.22 50.58
CA VAL A 11 -4.57 18.34 49.57
C VAL A 11 -5.01 17.59 48.33
N LEU A 12 -5.35 18.34 47.28
CA LEU A 12 -5.66 17.78 45.97
C LEU A 12 -4.33 17.44 45.25
N ALA A 13 -3.92 16.20 45.30
CA ALA A 13 -2.77 15.71 44.53
C ALA A 13 -3.19 15.60 43.05
N ALA A 14 -2.80 16.55 42.23
CA ALA A 14 -2.92 16.47 40.76
C ALA A 14 -1.90 15.44 40.27
N VAL A 15 -2.39 14.26 39.88
CA VAL A 15 -1.59 13.25 39.14
C VAL A 15 -1.46 13.73 37.69
N LEU A 16 -0.31 14.30 37.35
CA LEU A 16 0.10 14.53 35.98
C LEU A 16 0.40 13.14 35.35
N VAL A 17 -0.57 12.59 34.62
CA VAL A 17 -0.31 11.50 33.69
C VAL A 17 0.39 12.11 32.48
N ALA A 18 1.72 12.10 32.50
CA ALA A 18 2.53 12.35 31.31
C ALA A 18 2.26 11.21 30.32
N GLY A 19 1.40 11.48 29.34
CA GLY A 19 1.21 10.62 28.18
C GLY A 19 2.54 10.56 27.41
N ALA A 20 3.33 9.54 27.66
CA ALA A 20 4.38 9.11 26.75
C ALA A 20 3.71 8.64 25.47
N ALA A 21 3.55 9.54 24.50
CA ALA A 21 3.29 9.15 23.13
C ALA A 21 4.51 8.33 22.71
N ALA A 22 4.36 7.01 22.80
CA ALA A 22 5.33 6.08 22.26
C ALA A 22 5.48 6.42 20.78
N ALA A 23 6.65 6.92 20.41
CA ALA A 23 7.17 6.84 19.06
C ALA A 23 7.36 5.33 18.79
N ALA A 24 6.24 4.66 18.50
CA ALA A 24 6.22 3.26 18.11
C ALA A 24 6.92 3.16 16.76
N GLY A 25 8.05 2.56 16.80
CA GLY A 25 9.07 2.31 15.84
C GLY A 25 8.62 2.14 14.40
N GLN A 26 9.31 2.89 13.56
CA GLN A 26 9.43 2.68 12.11
C GLN A 26 10.24 1.42 11.77
N ASP A 27 10.40 0.48 12.69
CA ASP A 27 11.26 -0.70 12.52
C ASP A 27 10.50 -2.04 12.57
N GLN A 28 9.17 -2.00 12.44
CA GLN A 28 8.46 -3.22 12.12
C GLN A 28 8.57 -3.42 10.61
N ALA A 29 9.60 -4.18 10.20
CA ALA A 29 9.82 -4.53 8.80
C ALA A 29 8.50 -5.06 8.23
N ALA A 30 7.91 -4.28 7.32
CA ALA A 30 6.69 -4.70 6.63
C ALA A 30 6.96 -6.03 5.96
N LYS A 31 6.21 -7.05 6.33
CA LYS A 31 6.34 -8.41 5.80
C LYS A 31 5.15 -8.76 4.93
N ALA A 32 5.43 -9.47 3.87
CA ALA A 32 4.44 -10.06 3.00
C ALA A 32 4.61 -11.57 2.92
N GLU A 33 3.55 -12.26 2.56
CA GLU A 33 3.54 -13.72 2.47
C GLU A 33 3.05 -14.18 1.09
N THR A 34 3.45 -15.37 0.69
CA THR A 34 2.96 -16.05 -0.51
C THR A 34 1.81 -17.01 -0.17
N PRO A 35 0.92 -17.33 -1.14
CA PRO A 35 0.92 -16.92 -2.54
C PRO A 35 0.44 -15.49 -2.75
N VAL A 36 0.94 -14.85 -3.81
CA VAL A 36 0.71 -13.45 -4.15
C VAL A 36 -0.18 -13.34 -5.38
N LEU A 37 -1.19 -12.45 -5.35
CA LEU A 37 -1.84 -11.99 -6.57
C LEU A 37 -1.20 -10.67 -7.00
N ILE A 38 -0.78 -10.59 -8.27
CA ILE A 38 -0.26 -9.36 -8.89
C ILE A 38 -1.32 -8.82 -9.85
N THR A 39 -1.70 -7.57 -9.68
CA THR A 39 -2.67 -6.88 -10.54
C THR A 39 -2.21 -5.46 -10.87
N SER A 40 -2.97 -4.76 -11.70
CA SER A 40 -2.76 -3.36 -12.08
C SER A 40 -3.81 -2.45 -11.44
N CYS A 41 -3.49 -1.17 -11.34
CA CYS A 41 -4.47 -0.09 -11.34
C CYS A 41 -4.01 0.92 -12.41
N GLY A 42 -4.74 0.96 -13.55
CA GLY A 42 -4.39 1.76 -14.72
C GLY A 42 -3.82 0.98 -15.92
N GLN A 43 -3.77 -0.35 -15.85
CA GLN A 43 -3.42 -1.25 -16.96
C GLN A 43 -2.06 -0.95 -17.60
N SER A 44 -1.07 -0.53 -16.78
CA SER A 44 0.31 -0.36 -17.22
C SER A 44 1.04 -1.71 -17.35
N PRO A 45 2.20 -1.78 -18.02
CA PRO A 45 3.02 -3.00 -18.08
C PRO A 45 3.73 -3.36 -16.77
N GLY A 46 3.64 -2.51 -15.74
CA GLY A 46 4.32 -2.69 -14.45
C GLY A 46 4.11 -4.06 -13.78
N PRO A 47 2.92 -4.68 -13.79
CA PRO A 47 2.73 -6.04 -13.28
C PRO A 47 3.67 -7.08 -13.89
N THR A 48 3.97 -6.96 -15.18
CA THR A 48 4.93 -7.86 -15.86
C THR A 48 6.35 -7.66 -15.33
N THR A 49 6.73 -6.43 -14.98
CA THR A 49 8.02 -6.15 -14.34
C THR A 49 8.11 -6.86 -12.99
N VAL A 50 7.11 -6.71 -12.12
CA VAL A 50 7.07 -7.38 -10.81
C VAL A 50 7.12 -8.90 -10.98
N LYS A 51 6.34 -9.46 -11.92
CA LYS A 51 6.33 -10.89 -12.25
C LYS A 51 7.73 -11.45 -12.52
N VAL A 52 8.57 -10.73 -13.29
CA VAL A 52 9.93 -11.18 -13.63
C VAL A 52 10.78 -11.37 -12.37
N PHE A 53 10.69 -10.48 -11.40
CA PHE A 53 11.44 -10.57 -10.15
C PHE A 53 10.87 -11.64 -9.20
N MET A 54 9.54 -11.79 -9.13
CA MET A 54 8.90 -12.88 -8.38
C MET A 54 9.34 -14.25 -8.90
N LEU A 55 9.41 -14.41 -10.24
CA LEU A 55 9.89 -15.62 -10.87
C LEU A 55 11.36 -15.92 -10.52
N LYS A 56 12.24 -14.90 -10.55
CA LYS A 56 13.65 -15.05 -10.17
C LYS A 56 13.81 -15.51 -8.72
N LEU A 57 12.97 -15.02 -7.82
CA LEU A 57 12.96 -15.38 -6.40
C LEU A 57 12.22 -16.71 -6.12
N LYS A 58 11.64 -17.34 -7.15
CA LYS A 58 10.81 -18.55 -7.02
C LYS A 58 9.68 -18.41 -6.00
N LEU A 59 9.13 -17.20 -5.86
CA LEU A 59 7.98 -16.93 -5.01
C LEU A 59 6.70 -17.38 -5.72
N ALA A 60 5.75 -17.93 -4.97
CA ALA A 60 4.45 -18.35 -5.51
C ALA A 60 3.58 -17.13 -5.81
N TYR A 61 3.16 -16.97 -7.07
CA TYR A 61 2.29 -15.87 -7.51
C TYR A 61 1.36 -16.30 -8.64
N ASP A 62 0.25 -15.57 -8.75
CA ASP A 62 -0.58 -15.48 -9.95
C ASP A 62 -0.58 -14.02 -10.44
N ILE A 63 -0.87 -13.81 -11.73
CA ILE A 63 -1.00 -12.47 -12.32
C ILE A 63 -2.33 -12.36 -13.06
N ASP A 64 -3.12 -11.35 -12.71
CA ASP A 64 -4.38 -11.00 -13.37
C ASP A 64 -4.54 -9.48 -13.30
N SER A 65 -4.31 -8.81 -14.45
CA SER A 65 -4.39 -7.34 -14.52
C SER A 65 -5.79 -6.78 -14.32
N LEU A 66 -6.82 -7.61 -14.48
CA LEU A 66 -8.23 -7.27 -14.28
C LEU A 66 -8.84 -8.00 -13.07
N ALA A 67 -8.02 -8.45 -12.12
CA ALA A 67 -8.50 -9.13 -10.92
C ALA A 67 -9.61 -8.34 -10.20
N THR A 68 -10.62 -9.07 -9.75
CA THR A 68 -11.79 -8.55 -9.05
C THR A 68 -11.92 -9.22 -7.67
N PRO A 69 -12.84 -8.76 -6.80
CA PRO A 69 -13.17 -9.49 -5.56
C PRO A 69 -13.45 -10.98 -5.79
N ALA A 70 -14.10 -11.33 -6.90
CA ALA A 70 -14.38 -12.72 -7.25
C ALA A 70 -13.12 -13.56 -7.47
N THR A 71 -12.01 -12.94 -7.94
CA THR A 71 -10.71 -13.61 -8.09
C THR A 71 -10.19 -14.07 -6.72
N LEU A 72 -10.25 -13.21 -5.69
CA LEU A 72 -9.82 -13.54 -4.32
C LEU A 72 -10.71 -14.63 -3.73
N GLN A 73 -12.00 -14.45 -3.79
CA GLN A 73 -13.01 -15.38 -3.26
C GLN A 73 -12.90 -16.77 -3.89
N ALA A 74 -12.67 -16.84 -5.21
CA ALA A 74 -12.49 -18.12 -5.91
C ALA A 74 -11.26 -18.87 -5.42
N LYS A 75 -10.15 -18.16 -5.19
CA LYS A 75 -8.92 -18.74 -4.66
C LYS A 75 -9.07 -19.22 -3.23
N ALA A 76 -9.78 -18.45 -2.39
CA ALA A 76 -10.09 -18.83 -1.03
C ALA A 76 -11.00 -20.08 -0.97
N LYS A 77 -12.05 -20.13 -1.81
CA LYS A 77 -12.94 -21.30 -1.93
C LYS A 77 -12.21 -22.56 -2.40
N ALA A 78 -11.16 -22.40 -3.21
CA ALA A 78 -10.29 -23.53 -3.62
C ALA A 78 -9.32 -24.02 -2.53
N GLY A 79 -9.36 -23.44 -1.33
CA GLY A 79 -8.53 -23.84 -0.19
C GLY A 79 -7.07 -23.32 -0.25
N ALA A 80 -6.77 -22.39 -1.17
CA ALA A 80 -5.44 -21.83 -1.35
C ALA A 80 -5.47 -20.29 -1.42
N PRO A 81 -5.97 -19.59 -0.37
CA PRO A 81 -6.16 -18.14 -0.40
C PRO A 81 -4.84 -17.41 -0.64
N TYR A 82 -4.91 -16.26 -1.33
CA TYR A 82 -3.77 -15.36 -1.41
C TYR A 82 -3.44 -14.79 -0.02
N ARG A 83 -2.16 -14.57 0.23
CA ARG A 83 -1.67 -13.95 1.46
C ARG A 83 -1.29 -12.50 1.25
N SER A 84 -0.93 -12.16 0.02
CA SER A 84 -0.60 -10.79 -0.38
C SER A 84 -1.20 -10.45 -1.74
N LEU A 85 -1.51 -9.16 -1.91
CA LEU A 85 -2.00 -8.56 -3.14
C LEU A 85 -1.07 -7.40 -3.52
N ILE A 86 -0.36 -7.52 -4.64
CA ILE A 86 0.44 -6.43 -5.20
C ILE A 86 -0.41 -5.73 -6.26
N ILE A 87 -0.71 -4.45 -6.04
CA ILE A 87 -1.40 -3.59 -7.02
C ILE A 87 -0.38 -2.61 -7.58
N VAL A 88 -0.03 -2.78 -8.85
CA VAL A 88 0.90 -1.88 -9.54
C VAL A 88 0.15 -0.65 -10.02
N MET A 89 0.57 0.50 -9.51
CA MET A 89 -0.01 1.82 -9.82
C MET A 89 0.68 2.45 -11.02
N GLY A 90 -0.10 3.05 -11.89
CA GLY A 90 0.34 3.75 -13.09
C GLY A 90 -0.60 3.44 -14.26
N ALA A 91 -1.07 4.48 -14.93
CA ALA A 91 -2.07 4.34 -15.97
C ALA A 91 -1.45 4.28 -17.37
N SER A 92 -2.01 3.44 -18.21
CA SER A 92 -1.70 3.36 -19.63
C SER A 92 -2.98 3.49 -20.43
N LEU A 93 -3.19 4.63 -21.08
CA LEU A 93 -4.37 4.83 -21.94
C LEU A 93 -4.47 3.73 -23.01
N LYS A 94 -3.32 3.33 -23.59
CA LYS A 94 -3.29 2.20 -24.55
C LYS A 94 -3.66 0.87 -23.87
N GLY A 95 -3.16 0.63 -22.67
CA GLY A 95 -3.47 -0.58 -21.90
C GLY A 95 -4.93 -0.64 -21.50
N MET A 96 -5.48 0.44 -20.97
CA MET A 96 -6.91 0.55 -20.63
C MET A 96 -7.79 0.38 -21.88
N GLY A 97 -7.44 1.01 -23.00
CA GLY A 97 -8.16 0.84 -24.26
C GLY A 97 -8.13 -0.61 -24.77
N ALA A 98 -6.98 -1.29 -24.66
CA ALA A 98 -6.86 -2.70 -25.02
C ALA A 98 -7.67 -3.63 -24.08
N ALA A 99 -7.78 -3.26 -22.80
CA ALA A 99 -8.56 -3.98 -21.80
C ALA A 99 -10.08 -3.64 -21.88
N GLY A 100 -10.46 -2.62 -22.66
CA GLY A 100 -11.86 -2.16 -22.77
C GLY A 100 -12.40 -1.55 -21.48
N ILE A 101 -11.54 -0.93 -20.65
CA ILE A 101 -11.91 -0.36 -19.35
C ILE A 101 -11.62 1.15 -19.31
N ALA A 102 -12.60 1.93 -18.82
CA ALA A 102 -12.42 3.35 -18.53
C ALA A 102 -11.72 3.56 -17.19
N ILE A 103 -11.15 4.74 -16.95
CA ILE A 103 -10.42 5.01 -15.71
C ILE A 103 -11.34 4.91 -14.49
N GLU A 104 -12.55 5.39 -14.57
CA GLU A 104 -13.53 5.34 -13.47
C GLU A 104 -13.83 3.91 -13.04
N ASP A 105 -14.04 3.01 -14.02
CA ASP A 105 -14.29 1.58 -13.76
C ASP A 105 -13.05 0.89 -13.21
N GLU A 106 -11.86 1.25 -13.67
CA GLU A 106 -10.59 0.74 -13.20
C GLU A 106 -10.32 1.13 -11.74
N LEU A 107 -10.56 2.41 -11.39
CA LEU A 107 -10.43 2.89 -10.01
C LEU A 107 -11.43 2.20 -9.10
N LYS A 108 -12.69 2.03 -9.55
CA LYS A 108 -13.72 1.31 -8.81
C LYS A 108 -13.33 -0.16 -8.61
N ARG A 109 -12.86 -0.84 -9.65
CA ARG A 109 -12.39 -2.23 -9.58
C ARG A 109 -11.28 -2.38 -8.55
N ALA A 110 -10.28 -1.48 -8.56
CA ALA A 110 -9.18 -1.50 -7.62
C ALA A 110 -9.66 -1.26 -6.17
N ALA A 111 -10.57 -0.32 -5.97
CA ALA A 111 -11.14 -0.04 -4.65
C ALA A 111 -11.93 -1.23 -4.10
N ASP A 112 -12.77 -1.86 -4.90
CA ASP A 112 -13.54 -3.04 -4.52
C ASP A 112 -12.61 -4.22 -4.19
N LEU A 113 -11.54 -4.41 -4.97
CA LEU A 113 -10.54 -5.45 -4.74
C LEU A 113 -9.78 -5.24 -3.43
N ILE A 114 -9.38 -3.98 -3.12
CA ILE A 114 -8.74 -3.62 -1.84
C ILE A 114 -9.69 -3.89 -0.66
N ALA A 115 -10.96 -3.54 -0.80
CA ALA A 115 -11.96 -3.78 0.23
C ALA A 115 -12.10 -5.28 0.54
N GLU A 116 -12.18 -6.13 -0.48
CA GLU A 116 -12.24 -7.58 -0.31
C GLU A 116 -10.95 -8.14 0.26
N ALA A 117 -9.78 -7.68 -0.21
CA ALA A 117 -8.49 -8.10 0.34
C ALA A 117 -8.38 -7.83 1.84
N ARG A 118 -8.83 -6.65 2.30
CA ARG A 118 -8.88 -6.31 3.74
C ARG A 118 -9.81 -7.24 4.52
N LYS A 119 -10.96 -7.55 3.97
CA LYS A 119 -11.95 -8.46 4.58
C LYS A 119 -11.39 -9.88 4.73
N GLU A 120 -10.62 -10.34 3.75
CA GLU A 120 -9.97 -11.66 3.77
C GLU A 120 -8.62 -11.66 4.53
N GLY A 121 -8.17 -10.53 5.09
CA GLY A 121 -6.90 -10.43 5.81
C GLY A 121 -5.66 -10.51 4.90
N ILE A 122 -5.81 -10.18 3.61
CA ILE A 122 -4.73 -10.18 2.62
C ILE A 122 -3.95 -8.87 2.73
N THR A 123 -2.62 -8.96 2.81
CA THR A 123 -1.74 -7.79 2.84
C THR A 123 -1.72 -7.08 1.48
N VAL A 124 -2.17 -5.84 1.43
CA VAL A 124 -2.17 -5.01 0.20
C VAL A 124 -0.87 -4.24 0.08
N ILE A 125 -0.16 -4.43 -1.02
CA ILE A 125 1.09 -3.77 -1.38
C ILE A 125 0.82 -2.86 -2.57
N GLY A 126 0.92 -1.54 -2.36
CA GLY A 126 0.89 -0.57 -3.46
C GLY A 126 2.28 -0.46 -4.08
N ALA A 127 2.43 -0.87 -5.33
CA ALA A 127 3.71 -0.85 -6.01
C ALA A 127 3.75 0.20 -7.12
N HIS A 128 4.83 1.01 -7.19
CA HIS A 128 5.08 1.91 -8.31
C HIS A 128 6.48 1.64 -8.86
N VAL A 129 6.55 0.98 -10.02
CA VAL A 129 7.80 0.41 -10.55
C VAL A 129 8.22 0.98 -11.89
N GLU A 130 7.50 1.96 -12.43
CA GLU A 130 7.78 2.52 -13.76
C GLU A 130 8.39 3.94 -13.72
N GLY A 131 8.66 4.47 -12.52
CA GLY A 131 9.27 5.78 -12.31
C GLY A 131 8.43 6.92 -12.91
N MET A 132 9.10 7.97 -13.38
CA MET A 132 8.43 9.17 -13.92
C MET A 132 7.60 8.92 -15.17
N LYS A 133 7.76 7.78 -15.84
CA LYS A 133 6.94 7.40 -17.01
C LYS A 133 5.47 7.22 -16.68
N ARG A 134 5.15 7.02 -15.39
CA ARG A 134 3.79 6.85 -14.88
C ARG A 134 3.51 7.83 -13.75
N ARG A 135 3.99 9.05 -13.94
CA ARG A 135 3.74 10.19 -13.07
C ARG A 135 3.45 11.44 -13.90
N ALA A 136 2.47 12.21 -13.49
CA ALA A 136 2.29 13.56 -14.01
C ALA A 136 3.16 14.52 -13.20
N GLN A 137 4.32 14.88 -13.71
CA GLN A 137 5.25 15.75 -13.02
C GLN A 137 4.63 17.13 -12.79
N GLY A 138 4.54 17.53 -11.51
CA GLY A 138 3.99 18.83 -11.12
C GLY A 138 2.47 18.92 -11.15
N ALA A 139 1.76 17.85 -11.47
CA ALA A 139 0.30 17.82 -11.39
C ALA A 139 -0.17 17.69 -9.94
N ALA A 140 -1.30 18.29 -9.64
CA ALA A 140 -2.00 18.03 -8.38
C ALA A 140 -2.62 16.62 -8.36
N ALA A 141 -2.96 16.13 -7.18
CA ALA A 141 -3.61 14.84 -7.04
C ALA A 141 -4.91 14.79 -7.85
N GLY A 142 -5.10 13.74 -8.63
CA GLY A 142 -6.31 13.52 -9.44
C GLY A 142 -6.33 14.24 -10.79
N ASP A 143 -5.33 15.03 -11.14
CA ASP A 143 -5.30 15.77 -12.40
C ASP A 143 -5.03 14.89 -13.62
N THR A 144 -4.45 13.70 -13.42
CA THR A 144 -4.15 12.75 -14.49
C THR A 144 -4.51 11.32 -14.10
N THR A 145 -4.65 10.45 -15.09
CA THR A 145 -4.97 9.04 -14.85
C THR A 145 -3.88 8.30 -14.07
N ASP A 146 -2.60 8.67 -14.26
CA ASP A 146 -1.49 8.13 -13.46
C ASP A 146 -1.67 8.48 -11.98
N GLU A 147 -1.90 9.75 -11.67
CA GLU A 147 -2.07 10.23 -10.31
C GLU A 147 -3.38 9.71 -9.68
N GLN A 148 -4.46 9.59 -10.46
CA GLN A 148 -5.71 8.97 -10.00
C GLN A 148 -5.50 7.51 -9.58
N SER A 149 -4.72 6.76 -10.35
CA SER A 149 -4.32 5.39 -10.02
C SER A 149 -3.54 5.32 -8.70
N ILE A 150 -2.61 6.25 -8.49
CA ILE A 150 -1.82 6.35 -7.25
C ILE A 150 -2.74 6.70 -6.07
N ASP A 151 -3.63 7.68 -6.24
CA ASP A 151 -4.55 8.13 -5.19
C ASP A 151 -5.56 7.04 -4.77
N ALA A 152 -5.97 6.19 -5.71
CA ALA A 152 -6.86 5.09 -5.41
C ALA A 152 -6.19 3.98 -4.57
N VAL A 153 -4.91 3.73 -4.78
CA VAL A 153 -4.21 2.57 -4.21
C VAL A 153 -3.29 2.95 -3.05
N ALA A 154 -2.39 3.92 -3.23
CA ALA A 154 -1.31 4.18 -2.28
C ALA A 154 -1.82 4.50 -0.85
N PRO A 155 -2.84 5.38 -0.64
CA PRO A 155 -3.34 5.66 0.71
C PRO A 155 -4.09 4.49 1.34
N ASN A 156 -4.40 3.48 0.56
CA ASN A 156 -5.20 2.32 0.94
C ASN A 156 -4.39 1.03 1.09
N ALA A 157 -3.09 1.07 0.80
CA ALA A 157 -2.18 -0.06 0.97
C ALA A 157 -1.74 -0.27 2.43
N ASN A 158 -1.26 -1.48 2.75
CA ASN A 158 -0.60 -1.77 4.03
C ASN A 158 0.88 -1.36 3.99
N LEU A 159 1.49 -1.32 2.81
CA LEU A 159 2.84 -0.83 2.57
C LEU A 159 3.00 -0.37 1.11
N LEU A 160 4.01 0.46 0.88
CA LEU A 160 4.36 0.94 -0.45
C LEU A 160 5.74 0.41 -0.87
N LEU A 161 5.84 -0.03 -2.12
CA LEU A 161 7.08 -0.46 -2.78
C LEU A 161 7.29 0.43 -4.01
N VAL A 162 8.26 1.33 -3.96
CA VAL A 162 8.34 2.45 -4.91
C VAL A 162 9.73 2.57 -5.54
N TYR A 163 9.77 2.62 -6.87
CA TYR A 163 10.95 3.06 -7.59
C TYR A 163 11.20 4.54 -7.30
N LYS A 164 12.35 4.86 -6.70
CA LYS A 164 12.67 6.18 -6.15
C LYS A 164 12.55 7.31 -7.17
N GLU A 165 12.86 7.05 -8.44
CA GLU A 165 12.64 8.00 -9.52
C GLU A 165 11.17 8.49 -9.55
N GLY A 166 10.21 7.60 -9.37
CA GLY A 166 8.79 7.94 -9.32
C GLY A 166 8.36 8.72 -8.06
N ASN A 167 9.22 8.82 -7.06
CA ASN A 167 9.01 9.58 -5.82
C ASN A 167 9.91 10.84 -5.72
N SER A 168 10.42 11.34 -6.85
CA SER A 168 11.33 12.50 -6.87
C SER A 168 10.71 13.78 -6.30
N ASP A 169 9.40 13.91 -6.33
CA ASP A 169 8.61 15.00 -5.73
C ASP A 169 8.22 14.74 -4.26
N GLY A 170 8.54 13.58 -3.71
CA GLY A 170 8.20 13.19 -2.34
C GLY A 170 6.74 12.81 -2.11
N ARG A 171 5.94 12.63 -3.18
CA ARG A 171 4.50 12.33 -3.04
C ARG A 171 4.24 11.03 -2.28
N PHE A 172 4.90 9.93 -2.64
CA PHE A 172 4.73 8.66 -1.92
C PHE A 172 5.22 8.75 -0.48
N THR A 173 6.28 9.52 -0.23
CA THR A 173 6.76 9.81 1.14
C THR A 173 5.68 10.55 1.95
N ALA A 174 5.03 11.55 1.36
CA ALA A 174 3.95 12.30 2.00
C ALA A 174 2.74 11.41 2.30
N ILE A 175 2.32 10.57 1.34
CA ILE A 175 1.23 9.60 1.53
C ILE A 175 1.57 8.61 2.64
N ALA A 176 2.76 8.00 2.59
CA ALA A 176 3.21 7.03 3.58
C ALA A 176 3.22 7.62 4.99
N LYS A 177 3.80 8.81 5.16
CA LYS A 177 3.83 9.53 6.42
C LYS A 177 2.43 9.91 6.92
N GLY A 178 1.59 10.43 6.03
CA GLY A 178 0.22 10.87 6.38
C GLY A 178 -0.71 9.71 6.77
N LYS A 179 -0.44 8.51 6.27
CA LYS A 179 -1.23 7.30 6.56
C LYS A 179 -0.56 6.35 7.55
N GLY A 180 0.68 6.62 7.97
CA GLY A 180 1.43 5.75 8.88
C GLY A 180 1.75 4.38 8.25
N ILE A 181 1.95 4.33 6.93
CA ILE A 181 2.28 3.09 6.21
C ILE A 181 3.78 3.04 5.87
N PRO A 182 4.41 1.86 5.95
CA PRO A 182 5.80 1.68 5.54
C PRO A 182 6.02 2.01 4.07
N LEU A 183 7.14 2.65 3.75
CA LEU A 183 7.59 2.93 2.40
C LEU A 183 8.94 2.23 2.18
N ILE A 184 8.98 1.33 1.20
CA ILE A 184 10.20 0.69 0.74
C ILE A 184 10.56 1.31 -0.62
N GLU A 185 11.67 2.01 -0.68
CA GLU A 185 12.18 2.58 -1.93
C GLU A 185 13.36 1.76 -2.46
N PHE A 186 13.45 1.67 -3.77
CA PHE A 186 14.60 1.10 -4.47
C PHE A 186 15.12 2.06 -5.53
N GLU A 187 16.45 2.15 -5.68
CA GLU A 187 17.09 3.20 -6.51
C GLU A 187 17.28 2.81 -7.96
N LYS A 188 17.48 1.52 -8.25
CA LYS A 188 17.63 0.97 -9.60
C LYS A 188 16.65 -0.16 -9.79
N MET A 189 16.24 -0.40 -11.03
CA MET A 189 15.29 -1.47 -11.33
C MET A 189 15.75 -2.84 -10.79
N MET A 190 17.05 -3.12 -10.82
CA MET A 190 17.60 -4.38 -10.28
C MET A 190 17.51 -4.48 -8.76
N ASP A 191 17.41 -3.36 -8.04
CA ASP A 191 17.27 -3.33 -6.58
C ASP A 191 15.86 -3.76 -6.12
N LEU A 192 14.91 -3.86 -7.05
CA LEU A 192 13.61 -4.48 -6.80
C LEU A 192 13.76 -5.94 -6.34
N LEU A 193 14.79 -6.66 -6.82
CA LEU A 193 15.06 -8.04 -6.41
C LEU A 193 15.32 -8.16 -4.91
N PRO A 194 16.36 -7.52 -4.35
CA PRO A 194 16.60 -7.58 -2.91
C PRO A 194 15.49 -6.92 -2.07
N ALA A 195 14.77 -5.94 -2.61
CA ALA A 195 13.61 -5.34 -1.93
C ALA A 195 12.47 -6.37 -1.74
N LEU A 196 12.13 -7.12 -2.80
CA LEU A 196 11.15 -8.20 -2.72
C LEU A 196 11.66 -9.36 -1.85
N GLU A 197 12.94 -9.74 -1.97
CA GLU A 197 13.53 -10.79 -1.14
C GLU A 197 13.38 -10.46 0.36
N LYS A 198 13.72 -9.23 0.76
CA LYS A 198 13.56 -8.75 2.14
C LYS A 198 12.09 -8.71 2.57
N LEU A 199 11.19 -8.28 1.68
CA LEU A 199 9.76 -8.17 1.96
C LEU A 199 9.10 -9.53 2.21
N PHE A 200 9.53 -10.57 1.47
CA PHE A 200 9.02 -11.94 1.57
C PHE A 200 9.92 -12.87 2.40
N ALA A 201 10.96 -12.34 3.06
CA ALA A 201 11.80 -13.14 3.97
C ALA A 201 10.96 -13.68 5.14
N LYS A 202 11.17 -14.97 5.44
CA LYS A 202 10.52 -15.67 6.57
C LYS A 202 11.08 -15.19 7.91
#